data_4b9399679d44917d8ac137202aeac24c
#
_entry.id   4b9399679d44917d8ac137202aeac24c
#
_cell.length_a   1.000
_cell.length_b   1.000
_cell.length_c   1.000
_cell.angle_alpha   90.00
_cell.angle_beta   90.00
_cell.angle_gamma   90.00
#
_symmetry.space_group_name_H-M   'P 1'
#
loop_
_entity.id
_entity.type
_entity.pdbx_description
1 polymer ?
#
loop_
_entity_poly.entity_id
_entity_poly.type
_entity_poly.pdbx_seq_one_letter_code
_entity_poly.pdbx_strand_id
1 'polypeptide(L)'
;MRQIVLDTETTGLEPELGHRIIEIGCVELVNRRVTGRTFHRYLNPERAIDEGAMAVHGIKRADLDDKPRFADIADELVGFISDAELVIHNAAFDVAFVDAELARLPGGARNVAMLCRVLDTLTLARSMHPGQRNNLDALCKRYEVDNSRRDLHGALLDAQILADVYLAMTGGQVGLALSDGPTAARSASDGQTVHALVRTDLPLCIVVATEEEARAHESMLAIIAKASGGKCLWLPAPPPAVASEQTLSSA
;
A
#
# COMPACT_ATOMS: atom_id res chain seq x y z
N MET A 1 -2.99 -5.01 -8.59
CA MET A 1 -2.86 -6.01 -7.51
C MET A 1 -3.95 -5.74 -6.50
N ARG A 2 -4.72 -6.76 -6.12
CA ARG A 2 -5.79 -6.69 -5.12
C ARG A 2 -5.28 -7.27 -3.81
N GLN A 3 -5.47 -6.52 -2.71
CA GLN A 3 -5.08 -6.93 -1.36
C GLN A 3 -6.27 -6.75 -0.42
N ILE A 4 -6.37 -7.60 0.59
CA ILE A 4 -7.36 -7.50 1.65
C ILE A 4 -6.61 -7.43 2.97
N VAL A 5 -6.75 -6.31 3.65
CA VAL A 5 -6.26 -6.18 5.03
C VAL A 5 -7.30 -6.81 5.93
N LEU A 6 -6.91 -7.77 6.75
CA LEU A 6 -7.81 -8.54 7.60
C LEU A 6 -7.32 -8.52 9.04
N ASP A 7 -8.27 -8.45 9.96
CA ASP A 7 -8.08 -8.61 11.39
C ASP A 7 -9.27 -9.34 11.99
N THR A 8 -9.08 -10.06 13.10
CA THR A 8 -10.13 -10.83 13.78
C THR A 8 -10.10 -10.66 15.29
N GLU A 9 -11.29 -10.59 15.91
CA GLU A 9 -11.45 -10.76 17.34
C GLU A 9 -11.98 -12.17 17.65
N THR A 10 -11.56 -12.73 18.78
CA THR A 10 -11.80 -14.14 19.11
C THR A 10 -12.23 -14.34 20.57
N THR A 11 -12.80 -15.50 20.87
CA THR A 11 -13.17 -15.85 22.24
C THR A 11 -11.98 -16.18 23.16
N GLY A 12 -10.76 -16.27 22.62
CA GLY A 12 -9.53 -16.61 23.32
C GLY A 12 -8.38 -16.84 22.35
N LEU A 13 -7.27 -17.41 22.78
CA LEU A 13 -6.02 -17.36 22.01
C LEU A 13 -5.77 -18.59 21.10
N GLU A 14 -6.38 -19.74 21.36
CA GLU A 14 -6.01 -21.01 20.75
C GLU A 14 -7.21 -21.68 20.08
N PRO A 15 -7.29 -21.76 18.74
CA PRO A 15 -8.41 -22.41 18.04
C PRO A 15 -8.49 -23.92 18.34
N GLU A 16 -7.38 -24.57 18.71
CA GLU A 16 -7.32 -25.98 19.11
C GLU A 16 -8.07 -26.26 20.42
N LEU A 17 -8.16 -25.26 21.31
CA LEU A 17 -8.98 -25.32 22.52
C LEU A 17 -10.46 -25.00 22.25
N GLY A 18 -10.83 -24.92 20.98
CA GLY A 18 -12.19 -24.67 20.52
C GLY A 18 -12.58 -23.20 20.57
N HIS A 19 -11.63 -22.27 20.74
CA HIS A 19 -11.94 -20.84 20.60
C HIS A 19 -12.43 -20.51 19.18
N ARG A 20 -13.23 -19.48 19.09
CA ARG A 20 -13.99 -19.11 17.89
C ARG A 20 -13.77 -17.64 17.54
N ILE A 21 -13.93 -17.32 16.28
CA ILE A 21 -13.98 -15.93 15.81
C ILE A 21 -15.32 -15.30 16.23
N ILE A 22 -15.28 -14.05 16.71
CA ILE A 22 -16.46 -13.27 17.11
C ILE A 22 -16.62 -11.98 16.31
N GLU A 23 -15.56 -11.49 15.68
CA GLU A 23 -15.61 -10.35 14.77
C GLU A 23 -14.59 -10.58 13.64
N ILE A 24 -14.95 -10.23 12.42
CA ILE A 24 -14.06 -10.19 11.26
C ILE A 24 -14.17 -8.81 10.62
N GLY A 25 -13.04 -8.17 10.45
CA GLY A 25 -12.90 -6.92 9.74
C GLY A 25 -11.97 -7.06 8.54
N CYS A 26 -12.43 -6.67 7.35
CA CYS A 26 -11.60 -6.64 6.15
C CYS A 26 -11.73 -5.31 5.42
N VAL A 27 -10.62 -4.82 4.88
CA VAL A 27 -10.53 -3.60 4.06
C VAL A 27 -9.87 -3.94 2.73
N GLU A 28 -10.50 -3.56 1.62
CA GLU A 28 -9.95 -3.81 0.29
C GLU A 28 -9.01 -2.71 -0.16
N LEU A 29 -7.85 -3.12 -0.66
CA LEU A 29 -6.88 -2.27 -1.36
C LEU A 29 -6.75 -2.74 -2.81
N VAL A 30 -6.81 -1.81 -3.75
CA VAL A 30 -6.48 -2.06 -5.17
C VAL A 30 -5.38 -1.10 -5.61
N ASN A 31 -4.28 -1.66 -6.08
CA ASN A 31 -3.11 -0.88 -6.49
C ASN A 31 -2.68 0.15 -5.42
N ARG A 32 -2.62 -0.31 -4.15
CA ARG A 32 -2.23 0.48 -2.98
C ARG A 32 -3.18 1.66 -2.65
N ARG A 33 -4.43 1.55 -3.01
CA ARG A 33 -5.47 2.53 -2.66
C ARG A 33 -6.64 1.83 -1.99
N VAL A 34 -7.11 2.38 -0.89
CA VAL A 34 -8.35 1.93 -0.24
C VAL A 34 -9.50 2.18 -1.19
N THR A 35 -10.28 1.13 -1.48
CA THR A 35 -11.42 1.22 -2.42
C THR A 35 -12.72 1.67 -1.75
N GLY A 36 -12.77 1.62 -0.43
CA GLY A 36 -13.98 1.81 0.37
C GLY A 36 -14.83 0.54 0.52
N ARG A 37 -14.49 -0.56 -0.18
CA ARG A 37 -15.14 -1.85 0.05
C ARG A 37 -14.59 -2.49 1.32
N THR A 38 -15.50 -2.89 2.20
CA THR A 38 -15.19 -3.55 3.47
C THR A 38 -16.05 -4.80 3.64
N PHE A 39 -15.55 -5.74 4.42
CA PHE A 39 -16.33 -6.85 4.96
C PHE A 39 -16.26 -6.74 6.48
N HIS A 40 -17.41 -6.69 7.14
CA HIS A 40 -17.47 -6.56 8.59
C HIS A 40 -18.62 -7.39 9.13
N ARG A 41 -18.33 -8.35 10.01
CA ARG A 41 -19.34 -9.24 10.62
C ARG A 41 -18.99 -9.50 12.07
N TYR A 42 -19.98 -9.34 12.94
CA TYR A 42 -19.99 -9.97 14.27
C TYR A 42 -20.58 -11.35 14.17
N LEU A 43 -20.04 -12.28 14.94
CA LEU A 43 -20.39 -13.71 14.86
C LEU A 43 -20.79 -14.26 16.22
N ASN A 44 -21.80 -15.15 16.21
CA ASN A 44 -22.15 -15.94 17.38
C ASN A 44 -21.18 -17.12 17.51
N PRO A 45 -20.31 -17.14 18.54
CA PRO A 45 -19.32 -18.21 18.71
C PRO A 45 -19.92 -19.49 19.31
N GLU A 46 -21.16 -19.47 19.75
CA GLU A 46 -21.84 -20.58 20.48
C GLU A 46 -21.07 -21.07 21.72
N ARG A 47 -20.23 -20.23 22.29
CA ARG A 47 -19.44 -20.49 23.51
C ARG A 47 -19.21 -19.21 24.30
N ALA A 48 -18.70 -19.38 25.53
CA ALA A 48 -18.27 -18.25 26.36
C ALA A 48 -17.03 -17.58 25.80
N ILE A 49 -16.87 -16.30 26.08
CA ILE A 49 -15.68 -15.51 25.78
C ILE A 49 -14.81 -15.49 27.04
N ASP A 50 -13.52 -15.68 26.89
CA ASP A 50 -12.57 -15.61 27.98
C ASP A 50 -12.45 -14.17 28.50
N GLU A 51 -12.32 -14.00 29.81
CA GLU A 51 -12.20 -12.66 30.44
C GLU A 51 -11.03 -11.85 29.87
N GLY A 52 -9.91 -12.52 29.57
CA GLY A 52 -8.73 -11.90 28.98
C GLY A 52 -9.01 -11.36 27.57
N ALA A 53 -9.74 -12.09 26.73
CA ALA A 53 -10.14 -11.64 25.41
C ALA A 53 -11.15 -10.49 25.51
N MET A 54 -12.16 -10.62 26.37
CA MET A 54 -13.15 -9.58 26.61
C MET A 54 -12.53 -8.26 27.13
N ALA A 55 -11.47 -8.34 27.93
CA ALA A 55 -10.74 -7.15 28.39
C ALA A 55 -10.03 -6.40 27.24
N VAL A 56 -9.69 -7.08 26.14
CA VAL A 56 -9.01 -6.50 24.97
C VAL A 56 -10.01 -5.84 24.02
N HIS A 57 -11.04 -6.58 23.57
CA HIS A 57 -11.98 -6.10 22.54
C HIS A 57 -13.29 -5.55 23.11
N GLY A 58 -13.62 -5.79 24.38
CA GLY A 58 -14.81 -5.26 25.04
C GLY A 58 -16.15 -5.89 24.64
N ILE A 59 -16.16 -6.83 23.68
CA ILE A 59 -17.38 -7.48 23.17
C ILE A 59 -17.89 -8.46 24.20
N LYS A 60 -19.18 -8.37 24.55
CA LYS A 60 -19.82 -9.27 25.50
C LYS A 60 -20.54 -10.38 24.77
N ARG A 61 -20.62 -11.57 25.40
CA ARG A 61 -21.32 -12.73 24.82
C ARG A 61 -22.77 -12.40 24.43
N ALA A 62 -23.46 -11.62 25.27
CA ALA A 62 -24.83 -11.22 25.01
C ALA A 62 -25.04 -10.37 23.74
N ASP A 63 -24.01 -9.63 23.34
CA ASP A 63 -24.05 -8.78 22.13
C ASP A 63 -23.97 -9.59 20.85
N LEU A 64 -23.66 -10.91 20.98
CA LEU A 64 -23.44 -11.85 19.86
C LEU A 64 -24.54 -12.90 19.73
N ASP A 65 -25.53 -12.92 20.62
CA ASP A 65 -26.58 -13.96 20.63
C ASP A 65 -27.45 -13.95 19.37
N ASP A 66 -27.68 -12.78 18.81
CA ASP A 66 -28.48 -12.57 17.59
C ASP A 66 -27.66 -12.55 16.30
N LYS A 67 -26.34 -12.72 16.38
CA LYS A 67 -25.45 -12.65 15.23
C LYS A 67 -25.39 -14.00 14.49
N PRO A 68 -25.06 -13.96 13.17
CA PRO A 68 -24.87 -15.18 12.40
C PRO A 68 -23.71 -15.99 12.94
N ARG A 69 -23.70 -17.28 12.64
CA ARG A 69 -22.54 -18.16 12.88
C ARG A 69 -21.52 -17.98 11.75
N PHE A 70 -20.30 -18.40 11.97
CA PHE A 70 -19.30 -18.39 10.89
C PHE A 70 -19.77 -19.14 9.64
N ALA A 71 -20.45 -20.29 9.81
CA ALA A 71 -20.99 -21.06 8.70
C ALA A 71 -21.96 -20.29 7.79
N ASP A 72 -22.70 -19.33 8.36
CA ASP A 72 -23.70 -18.56 7.62
C ASP A 72 -23.07 -17.49 6.73
N ILE A 73 -21.82 -17.07 7.04
CA ILE A 73 -21.11 -16.00 6.31
C ILE A 73 -19.89 -16.52 5.54
N ALA A 74 -19.56 -17.78 5.66
CA ALA A 74 -18.31 -18.36 5.16
C ALA A 74 -18.14 -18.19 3.64
N ASP A 75 -19.18 -18.44 2.85
CA ASP A 75 -19.09 -18.28 1.39
C ASP A 75 -18.95 -16.81 0.99
N GLU A 76 -19.56 -15.88 1.72
CA GLU A 76 -19.38 -14.44 1.51
C GLU A 76 -17.95 -14.01 1.83
N LEU A 77 -17.39 -14.47 2.96
CA LEU A 77 -16.00 -14.21 3.33
C LEU A 77 -15.04 -14.78 2.29
N VAL A 78 -15.20 -16.06 1.92
CA VAL A 78 -14.36 -16.71 0.91
C VAL A 78 -14.42 -15.95 -0.41
N GLY A 79 -15.60 -15.55 -0.88
CA GLY A 79 -15.75 -14.74 -2.09
C GLY A 79 -15.09 -13.36 -1.98
N PHE A 80 -15.02 -12.78 -0.77
CA PHE A 80 -14.37 -11.50 -0.55
C PHE A 80 -12.84 -11.59 -0.56
N ILE A 81 -12.26 -12.67 -0.01
CA ILE A 81 -10.79 -12.81 0.11
C ILE A 81 -10.14 -13.55 -1.06
N SER A 82 -10.89 -14.35 -1.83
CA SER A 82 -10.34 -15.13 -2.95
C SER A 82 -9.63 -14.26 -3.98
N ASP A 83 -8.55 -14.80 -4.56
CA ASP A 83 -7.73 -14.16 -5.60
C ASP A 83 -7.08 -12.83 -5.15
N ALA A 84 -7.03 -12.57 -3.84
CA ALA A 84 -6.32 -11.44 -3.24
C ALA A 84 -5.05 -11.89 -2.52
N GLU A 85 -4.26 -10.93 -2.08
CA GLU A 85 -3.22 -11.14 -1.06
C GLU A 85 -3.76 -10.63 0.27
N LEU A 86 -3.86 -11.50 1.27
CA LEU A 86 -4.21 -11.09 2.63
C LEU A 86 -3.02 -10.38 3.29
N VAL A 87 -3.29 -9.22 3.85
CA VAL A 87 -2.34 -8.42 4.63
C VAL A 87 -2.79 -8.45 6.08
N ILE A 88 -2.04 -9.10 6.94
CA ILE A 88 -2.44 -9.38 8.33
C ILE A 88 -1.26 -9.07 9.27
N HIS A 89 -1.54 -8.57 10.46
CA HIS A 89 -0.50 -8.31 11.46
C HIS A 89 -0.40 -9.47 12.44
N ASN A 90 0.71 -10.21 12.44
CA ASN A 90 0.86 -11.51 13.12
C ASN A 90 -0.05 -12.58 12.52
N ALA A 91 0.05 -12.74 11.20
CA ALA A 91 -0.87 -13.52 10.38
C ALA A 91 -1.10 -14.95 10.84
N ALA A 92 -0.14 -15.56 11.54
CA ALA A 92 -0.29 -16.94 12.04
C ALA A 92 -1.51 -17.10 12.96
N PHE A 93 -1.86 -16.07 13.73
CA PHE A 93 -3.01 -16.08 14.62
C PHE A 93 -4.32 -16.10 13.83
N ASP A 94 -4.57 -15.11 13.01
CA ASP A 94 -5.84 -14.97 12.27
C ASP A 94 -6.04 -16.11 11.27
N VAL A 95 -4.99 -16.51 10.57
CA VAL A 95 -5.02 -17.63 9.62
C VAL A 95 -5.40 -18.93 10.33
N ALA A 96 -4.83 -19.21 11.51
CA ALA A 96 -5.18 -20.41 12.27
C ALA A 96 -6.66 -20.43 12.66
N PHE A 97 -7.21 -19.28 13.08
CA PHE A 97 -8.63 -19.17 13.42
C PHE A 97 -9.53 -19.33 12.19
N VAL A 98 -9.22 -18.66 11.08
CA VAL A 98 -10.00 -18.79 9.83
C VAL A 98 -9.95 -20.24 9.32
N ASP A 99 -8.79 -20.87 9.33
CA ASP A 99 -8.63 -22.28 8.92
C ASP A 99 -9.41 -23.23 9.82
N ALA A 100 -9.40 -23.01 11.14
CA ALA A 100 -10.17 -23.81 12.09
C ALA A 100 -11.69 -23.67 11.88
N GLU A 101 -12.16 -22.47 11.57
CA GLU A 101 -13.57 -22.24 11.24
C GLU A 101 -13.97 -22.89 9.90
N LEU A 102 -13.14 -22.76 8.86
CA LEU A 102 -13.36 -23.38 7.57
C LEU A 102 -13.36 -24.92 7.67
N ALA A 103 -12.51 -25.51 8.50
CA ALA A 103 -12.44 -26.96 8.72
C ALA A 103 -13.70 -27.52 9.38
N ARG A 104 -14.48 -26.71 10.09
CA ARG A 104 -15.77 -27.12 10.72
C ARG A 104 -16.92 -27.16 9.73
N LEU A 105 -16.76 -26.59 8.53
CA LEU A 105 -17.82 -26.57 7.53
C LEU A 105 -17.99 -27.93 6.86
N PRO A 106 -19.20 -28.29 6.37
CA PRO A 106 -19.40 -29.44 5.56
C PRO A 106 -18.48 -29.49 4.35
N GLY A 107 -17.70 -30.55 4.21
CA GLY A 107 -16.69 -30.65 3.15
C GLY A 107 -15.32 -30.07 3.45
N GLY A 108 -15.09 -29.51 4.62
CA GLY A 108 -13.89 -29.04 5.39
C GLY A 108 -12.49 -28.99 4.78
N ALA A 109 -12.36 -29.02 3.45
CA ALA A 109 -11.08 -29.12 2.76
C ALA A 109 -10.48 -27.74 2.38
N ARG A 110 -11.15 -26.64 2.71
CA ARG A 110 -10.69 -25.29 2.38
C ARG A 110 -9.82 -24.76 3.50
N ASN A 111 -8.73 -24.09 3.13
CA ASN A 111 -7.92 -23.28 4.03
C ASN A 111 -7.45 -22.00 3.34
N VAL A 112 -6.96 -21.05 4.10
CA VAL A 112 -6.51 -19.73 3.59
C VAL A 112 -5.44 -19.89 2.50
N ALA A 113 -4.50 -20.81 2.67
CA ALA A 113 -3.42 -21.02 1.71
C ALA A 113 -3.89 -21.51 0.33
N MET A 114 -5.07 -22.14 0.26
CA MET A 114 -5.70 -22.55 -1.01
C MET A 114 -6.46 -21.40 -1.69
N LEU A 115 -6.86 -20.39 -0.93
CA LEU A 115 -7.70 -19.28 -1.41
C LEU A 115 -6.88 -18.06 -1.84
N CYS A 116 -5.80 -17.79 -1.13
CA CYS A 116 -5.04 -16.54 -1.30
C CYS A 116 -3.62 -16.65 -0.73
N ARG A 117 -2.77 -15.70 -1.11
CA ARG A 117 -1.45 -15.52 -0.48
C ARG A 117 -1.60 -14.70 0.78
N VAL A 118 -0.67 -14.86 1.73
CA VAL A 118 -0.66 -14.12 2.99
C VAL A 118 0.65 -13.33 3.12
N LEU A 119 0.53 -12.05 3.44
CA LEU A 119 1.62 -11.16 3.80
C LEU A 119 1.50 -10.84 5.30
N ASP A 120 2.47 -11.28 6.09
CA ASP A 120 2.56 -10.95 7.52
C ASP A 120 3.31 -9.64 7.72
N THR A 121 2.56 -8.60 8.10
CA THR A 121 3.14 -7.26 8.33
C THR A 121 3.99 -7.18 9.58
N LEU A 122 3.82 -8.07 10.57
CA LEU A 122 4.71 -8.14 11.74
C LEU A 122 6.10 -8.65 11.33
N THR A 123 6.14 -9.69 10.50
CA THR A 123 7.39 -10.21 9.94
C THR A 123 8.09 -9.16 9.07
N LEU A 124 7.32 -8.46 8.22
CA LEU A 124 7.84 -7.37 7.41
C LEU A 124 8.39 -6.24 8.30
N ALA A 125 7.63 -5.78 9.30
CA ALA A 125 8.05 -4.72 10.22
C ALA A 125 9.32 -5.11 11.00
N ARG A 126 9.45 -6.37 11.44
CA ARG A 126 10.64 -6.88 12.12
C ARG A 126 11.88 -6.84 11.22
N SER A 127 11.73 -7.11 9.92
CA SER A 127 12.83 -7.02 8.96
C SER A 127 13.27 -5.57 8.72
N MET A 128 12.33 -4.62 8.72
CA MET A 128 12.59 -3.19 8.52
C MET A 128 13.11 -2.49 9.79
N HIS A 129 12.69 -2.96 10.97
CA HIS A 129 12.99 -2.35 12.27
C HIS A 129 13.47 -3.41 13.27
N PRO A 130 14.63 -4.03 13.05
CA PRO A 130 15.17 -5.07 13.93
C PRO A 130 15.41 -4.51 15.34
N GLY A 131 15.07 -5.30 16.34
CA GLY A 131 15.25 -4.94 17.75
C GLY A 131 14.28 -3.92 18.31
N GLN A 132 13.31 -3.44 17.53
CA GLN A 132 12.29 -2.47 17.97
C GLN A 132 10.95 -3.17 18.25
N ARG A 133 10.06 -2.44 18.96
CA ARG A 133 8.67 -2.87 19.11
C ARG A 133 7.96 -2.70 17.76
N ASN A 134 7.28 -3.76 17.30
CA ASN A 134 6.60 -3.81 16.01
C ASN A 134 5.12 -4.25 16.13
N ASN A 135 4.50 -4.09 17.31
CA ASN A 135 3.04 -4.21 17.43
C ASN A 135 2.36 -3.01 16.72
N LEU A 136 1.07 -3.14 16.43
CA LEU A 136 0.31 -2.15 15.65
C LEU A 136 0.43 -0.73 16.25
N ASP A 137 0.31 -0.56 17.57
CA ASP A 137 0.44 0.75 18.24
C ASP A 137 1.83 1.37 18.06
N ALA A 138 2.89 0.56 18.17
CA ALA A 138 4.26 1.02 17.95
C ALA A 138 4.49 1.44 16.49
N LEU A 139 3.87 0.75 15.55
CA LEU A 139 3.92 1.10 14.13
C LEU A 139 3.10 2.36 13.85
N CYS A 140 1.89 2.51 14.41
CA CYS A 140 1.11 3.76 14.30
C CYS A 140 1.94 4.95 14.75
N LYS A 141 2.57 4.86 15.93
CA LYS A 141 3.43 5.93 16.44
C LYS A 141 4.62 6.22 15.54
N ARG A 142 5.25 5.20 14.94
CA ARG A 142 6.42 5.34 14.09
C ARG A 142 6.10 5.97 12.74
N TYR A 143 4.95 5.60 12.17
CA TYR A 143 4.52 6.06 10.85
C TYR A 143 3.52 7.21 10.92
N GLU A 144 3.29 7.78 12.12
CA GLU A 144 2.39 8.91 12.36
C GLU A 144 0.95 8.63 11.87
N VAL A 145 0.50 7.38 12.02
CA VAL A 145 -0.88 6.97 11.74
C VAL A 145 -1.74 7.23 12.97
N ASP A 146 -2.85 7.92 12.77
CA ASP A 146 -3.79 8.25 13.84
C ASP A 146 -4.56 7.00 14.31
N ASN A 147 -4.33 6.60 15.55
CA ASN A 147 -5.05 5.53 16.24
C ASN A 147 -5.84 6.04 17.46
N SER A 148 -6.14 7.33 17.53
CA SER A 148 -6.80 7.97 18.68
C SER A 148 -8.21 7.44 18.98
N ARG A 149 -8.85 6.80 17.99
CA ARG A 149 -10.18 6.17 18.14
C ARG A 149 -10.13 4.71 18.59
N ARG A 150 -8.93 4.18 18.85
CA ARG A 150 -8.70 2.79 19.26
C ARG A 150 -8.66 2.68 20.80
N ASP A 151 -9.78 2.94 21.46
CA ASP A 151 -9.89 2.74 22.93
C ASP A 151 -9.92 1.24 23.29
N LEU A 152 -10.57 0.46 22.44
CA LEU A 152 -10.62 -1.01 22.49
C LEU A 152 -10.26 -1.56 21.11
N HIS A 153 -9.87 -2.83 21.06
CA HIS A 153 -9.64 -3.51 19.81
C HIS A 153 -10.97 -3.80 19.12
N GLY A 154 -11.00 -3.63 17.80
CA GLY A 154 -12.13 -3.97 16.97
C GLY A 154 -11.67 -4.30 15.56
N ALA A 155 -12.04 -5.47 15.05
CA ALA A 155 -11.44 -6.04 13.85
C ALA A 155 -11.49 -5.10 12.63
N LEU A 156 -12.61 -4.42 12.39
CA LEU A 156 -12.67 -3.49 11.26
C LEU A 156 -11.79 -2.25 11.45
N LEU A 157 -11.78 -1.69 12.67
CA LEU A 157 -10.95 -0.52 12.99
C LEU A 157 -9.47 -0.87 12.91
N ASP A 158 -9.07 -2.01 13.44
CA ASP A 158 -7.69 -2.48 13.41
C ASP A 158 -7.23 -2.81 11.98
N ALA A 159 -8.11 -3.40 11.15
CA ALA A 159 -7.84 -3.57 9.72
C ALA A 159 -7.68 -2.23 8.97
N GLN A 160 -8.46 -1.18 9.31
CA GLN A 160 -8.31 0.16 8.72
C GLN A 160 -6.97 0.79 9.11
N ILE A 161 -6.65 0.78 10.41
CA ILE A 161 -5.38 1.28 10.93
C ILE A 161 -4.20 0.52 10.33
N LEU A 162 -4.32 -0.81 10.23
CA LEU A 162 -3.29 -1.65 9.61
C LEU A 162 -3.11 -1.32 8.13
N ALA A 163 -4.18 -1.02 7.40
CA ALA A 163 -4.10 -0.60 6.00
C ALA A 163 -3.26 0.68 5.86
N ASP A 164 -3.50 1.69 6.70
CA ASP A 164 -2.75 2.95 6.68
C ASP A 164 -1.28 2.74 7.07
N VAL A 165 -1.03 1.96 8.13
CA VAL A 165 0.33 1.59 8.56
C VAL A 165 1.06 0.82 7.45
N TYR A 166 0.42 -0.16 6.82
CA TYR A 166 1.00 -0.95 5.73
C TYR A 166 1.36 -0.08 4.52
N LEU A 167 0.46 0.82 4.14
CA LEU A 167 0.70 1.77 3.05
C LEU A 167 1.85 2.73 3.38
N ALA A 168 1.92 3.25 4.60
CA ALA A 168 3.01 4.11 5.04
C ALA A 168 4.35 3.35 5.12
N MET A 169 4.34 2.17 5.73
CA MET A 169 5.53 1.33 5.92
C MET A 169 6.14 0.88 4.58
N THR A 170 5.30 0.57 3.58
CA THR A 170 5.74 0.10 2.26
C THR A 170 5.76 1.20 1.19
N GLY A 171 5.29 2.39 1.53
CA GLY A 171 5.24 3.58 0.68
C GLY A 171 6.57 4.32 0.60
N GLY A 172 7.70 3.59 0.64
CA GLY A 172 9.01 4.17 0.35
C GLY A 172 8.95 4.99 -0.93
N GLN A 173 9.73 6.06 -0.99
CA GLN A 173 9.89 7.01 -2.08
C GLN A 173 9.59 6.35 -3.43
N VAL A 174 8.40 6.64 -3.99
CA VAL A 174 8.10 6.26 -5.37
C VAL A 174 9.22 6.88 -6.18
N GLY A 175 10.14 6.06 -6.69
CA GLY A 175 11.20 6.54 -7.55
C GLY A 175 10.55 7.41 -8.60
N LEU A 176 10.89 8.68 -8.63
CA LEU A 176 10.49 9.58 -9.69
C LEU A 176 11.18 9.01 -10.94
N ALA A 177 10.54 8.04 -11.57
CA ALA A 177 10.92 7.59 -12.90
C ALA A 177 10.57 8.75 -13.84
N LEU A 178 11.44 9.74 -13.85
CA LEU A 178 11.59 10.62 -15.00
C LEU A 178 12.07 9.70 -16.11
N SER A 179 11.13 9.14 -16.87
CA SER A 179 11.43 8.45 -18.11
C SER A 179 12.00 9.48 -19.06
N ASP A 180 13.33 9.55 -19.08
CA ASP A 180 14.06 10.20 -20.15
C ASP A 180 13.68 9.53 -21.47
N GLY A 181 12.99 10.28 -22.32
CA GLY A 181 13.00 10.16 -23.75
C GLY A 181 12.37 8.92 -24.40
N PRO A 182 12.00 9.03 -25.67
CA PRO A 182 11.40 7.96 -26.43
C PRO A 182 12.47 6.94 -26.83
N THR A 183 12.66 5.92 -26.02
CA THR A 183 13.44 4.75 -26.44
C THR A 183 12.51 3.65 -26.91
N ALA A 184 12.69 3.36 -28.19
CA ALA A 184 12.18 2.26 -28.98
C ALA A 184 11.62 1.04 -28.25
N ALA A 185 10.45 0.64 -28.73
CA ALA A 185 9.92 -0.72 -28.87
C ALA A 185 10.58 -1.79 -27.97
N ARG A 186 9.90 -2.16 -26.89
CA ARG A 186 10.02 -3.49 -26.29
C ARG A 186 8.69 -4.20 -26.37
N SER A 187 8.77 -5.37 -26.98
CA SER A 187 7.72 -6.30 -27.32
C SER A 187 6.71 -6.50 -26.21
N ALA A 188 5.45 -6.31 -26.57
CA ALA A 188 4.30 -6.61 -25.78
C ALA A 188 4.15 -8.13 -25.63
N SER A 189 4.11 -8.61 -24.37
CA SER A 189 3.40 -9.81 -24.00
C SER A 189 2.85 -9.57 -22.59
N ASP A 190 1.77 -8.87 -22.52
CA ASP A 190 0.64 -9.05 -21.60
C ASP A 190 -0.40 -7.97 -21.92
N GLY A 191 -1.63 -8.42 -22.14
CA GLY A 191 -2.71 -7.63 -22.70
C GLY A 191 -3.31 -6.58 -21.74
N GLN A 192 -2.56 -5.54 -21.42
CA GLN A 192 -3.12 -4.32 -20.88
C GLN A 192 -3.15 -3.27 -21.98
N THR A 193 -4.34 -3.02 -22.52
CA THR A 193 -4.61 -1.86 -23.34
C THR A 193 -4.35 -0.60 -22.51
N VAL A 194 -3.18 -0.01 -22.72
CA VAL A 194 -2.93 1.36 -22.27
C VAL A 194 -3.89 2.25 -23.06
N HIS A 195 -4.96 2.73 -22.43
CA HIS A 195 -5.77 3.79 -23.01
C HIS A 195 -4.86 5.00 -23.22
N ALA A 196 -4.45 5.22 -24.46
CA ALA A 196 -3.80 6.46 -24.84
C ALA A 196 -4.71 7.61 -24.40
N LEU A 197 -4.18 8.49 -23.56
CA LEU A 197 -4.86 9.73 -23.20
C LEU A 197 -5.14 10.47 -24.51
N VAL A 198 -6.40 10.54 -24.89
CA VAL A 198 -6.83 11.41 -25.98
C VAL A 198 -6.40 12.82 -25.58
N ARG A 199 -5.41 13.37 -26.32
CA ARG A 199 -5.05 14.78 -26.17
C ARG A 199 -6.29 15.58 -26.51
N THR A 200 -7.00 16.05 -25.50
CA THR A 200 -7.97 17.12 -25.72
C THR A 200 -7.18 18.34 -26.16
N ASP A 201 -7.53 18.92 -27.30
CA ASP A 201 -6.96 20.17 -27.82
C ASP A 201 -7.38 21.37 -26.92
N LEU A 202 -7.07 21.27 -25.65
CA LEU A 202 -7.19 22.42 -24.74
C LEU A 202 -6.01 23.33 -25.01
N PRO A 203 -6.23 24.60 -25.33
CA PRO A 203 -5.14 25.55 -25.50
C PRO A 203 -4.36 25.64 -24.18
N LEU A 204 -3.15 25.11 -24.19
CA LEU A 204 -2.24 25.25 -23.06
C LEU A 204 -1.88 26.73 -22.94
N CYS A 205 -2.12 27.32 -21.78
CA CYS A 205 -1.64 28.66 -21.49
C CYS A 205 -0.11 28.60 -21.36
N ILE A 206 0.59 29.03 -22.40
CA ILE A 206 2.04 29.14 -22.38
C ILE A 206 2.37 30.46 -21.69
N VAL A 207 2.92 30.37 -20.48
CA VAL A 207 3.44 31.54 -19.78
C VAL A 207 4.78 31.92 -20.42
N VAL A 208 4.82 33.05 -21.08
CA VAL A 208 6.04 33.61 -21.66
C VAL A 208 6.65 34.59 -20.66
N ALA A 209 7.96 34.51 -20.46
CA ALA A 209 8.67 35.44 -19.57
C ALA A 209 8.53 36.89 -20.08
N THR A 210 8.35 37.80 -19.17
CA THR A 210 8.33 39.24 -19.47
C THR A 210 9.74 39.72 -19.87
N GLU A 211 9.83 40.84 -20.56
CA GLU A 211 11.14 41.43 -20.94
C GLU A 211 12.02 41.77 -19.70
N GLU A 212 11.40 42.09 -18.58
CA GLU A 212 12.11 42.35 -17.34
C GLU A 212 12.72 41.07 -16.75
N GLU A 213 11.94 39.98 -16.74
CA GLU A 213 12.42 38.65 -16.30
C GLU A 213 13.54 38.14 -17.22
N ALA A 214 13.41 38.30 -18.53
CA ALA A 214 14.45 37.92 -19.48
C ALA A 214 15.75 38.67 -19.24
N ARG A 215 15.69 40.02 -19.05
CA ARG A 215 16.86 40.82 -18.72
C ARG A 215 17.49 40.48 -17.37
N ALA A 216 16.68 40.19 -16.37
CA ALA A 216 17.18 39.74 -15.07
C ALA A 216 17.89 38.36 -15.19
N HIS A 217 17.34 37.46 -16.00
CA HIS A 217 17.95 36.16 -16.29
C HIS A 217 19.32 36.32 -16.99
N GLU A 218 19.42 37.14 -18.05
CA GLU A 218 20.68 37.40 -18.75
C GLU A 218 21.74 38.00 -17.83
N SER A 219 21.35 38.95 -16.98
CA SER A 219 22.24 39.55 -15.98
C SER A 219 22.78 38.50 -14.99
N MET A 220 21.93 37.59 -14.54
CA MET A 220 22.33 36.48 -13.65
C MET A 220 23.29 35.52 -14.36
N LEU A 221 23.03 35.16 -15.62
CA LEU A 221 23.93 34.31 -16.42
C LEU A 221 25.31 34.96 -16.59
N ALA A 222 25.38 36.28 -16.78
CA ALA A 222 26.66 36.99 -16.87
C ALA A 222 27.46 36.92 -15.56
N ILE A 223 26.79 37.03 -14.41
CA ILE A 223 27.42 36.89 -13.09
C ILE A 223 27.97 35.48 -12.91
N ILE A 224 27.16 34.46 -13.23
CA ILE A 224 27.55 33.03 -13.13
C ILE A 224 28.72 32.73 -14.07
N ALA A 225 28.71 33.23 -15.31
CA ALA A 225 29.79 33.03 -16.26
C ALA A 225 31.10 33.64 -15.76
N LYS A 226 31.03 34.85 -15.17
CA LYS A 226 32.21 35.52 -14.59
C LYS A 226 32.75 34.75 -13.37
N ALA A 227 31.90 34.28 -12.49
CA ALA A 227 32.27 33.54 -11.29
C ALA A 227 32.83 32.12 -11.61
N SER A 228 32.35 31.50 -12.67
CA SER A 228 32.77 30.15 -13.11
C SER A 228 33.97 30.14 -14.10
N GLY A 229 34.58 31.33 -14.39
CA GLY A 229 35.67 31.42 -15.36
C GLY A 229 35.24 31.03 -16.79
N GLY A 230 33.99 31.36 -17.17
CA GLY A 230 33.45 31.10 -18.49
C GLY A 230 32.77 29.72 -18.66
N LYS A 231 32.67 28.92 -17.59
CA LYS A 231 32.08 27.59 -17.62
C LYS A 231 30.59 27.57 -17.21
N CYS A 232 29.80 28.49 -17.73
CA CYS A 232 28.38 28.53 -17.47
C CYS A 232 27.66 27.55 -18.39
N LEU A 233 27.07 26.49 -17.81
CA LEU A 233 26.34 25.43 -18.55
C LEU A 233 25.06 25.94 -19.24
N TRP A 234 24.56 27.11 -18.85
CA TRP A 234 23.31 27.68 -19.38
C TRP A 234 23.56 28.66 -20.55
N LEU A 235 24.83 28.97 -20.86
CA LEU A 235 25.17 29.71 -22.07
C LEU A 235 25.46 28.72 -23.22
N PRO A 236 24.99 29.01 -24.44
CA PRO A 236 25.32 28.19 -25.59
C PRO A 236 26.84 28.08 -25.76
N ALA A 237 27.35 26.88 -25.97
CA ALA A 237 28.76 26.70 -26.24
C ALA A 237 29.18 27.50 -27.49
N PRO A 238 30.33 28.19 -27.49
CA PRO A 238 30.80 28.88 -28.69
C PRO A 238 30.92 27.89 -29.86
N PRO A 239 30.54 28.29 -31.09
CA PRO A 239 30.68 27.40 -32.24
C PRO A 239 32.12 26.92 -32.39
N PRO A 240 32.36 25.69 -32.78
CA PRO A 240 33.69 25.15 -32.97
C PRO A 240 34.48 26.05 -33.98
N ALA A 241 35.68 26.43 -33.62
CA ALA A 241 36.55 27.21 -34.49
C ALA A 241 36.72 26.49 -35.84
N VAL A 242 36.28 27.13 -36.90
CA VAL A 242 36.46 26.63 -38.27
C VAL A 242 37.96 26.62 -38.54
N ALA A 243 38.55 25.46 -38.68
CA ALA A 243 39.96 25.34 -39.09
C ALA A 243 40.10 25.95 -40.48
N SER A 244 40.86 27.03 -40.60
CA SER A 244 41.21 27.62 -41.87
C SER A 244 42.05 26.66 -42.67
N GLU A 245 41.49 26.19 -43.80
CA GLU A 245 42.21 25.41 -44.80
C GLU A 245 43.37 26.27 -45.35
N GLN A 246 44.58 25.87 -45.03
CA GLN A 246 45.77 26.40 -45.69
C GLN A 246 45.82 25.74 -47.07
N THR A 247 45.52 26.56 -48.09
CA THR A 247 45.81 26.26 -49.48
C THR A 247 47.30 26.06 -49.70
N LEU A 248 47.72 24.82 -49.86
CA LEU A 248 49.05 24.51 -50.40
C LEU A 248 49.04 24.84 -51.89
N SER A 249 49.64 25.95 -52.25
CA SER A 249 49.99 26.25 -53.64
C SER A 249 51.24 25.49 -54.01
N SER A 250 51.09 24.59 -54.98
CA SER A 250 52.20 23.88 -55.66
C SER A 250 52.94 24.80 -56.63
N ALA A 251 54.24 24.82 -56.49
CA ALA A 251 55.18 25.09 -57.59
C ALA A 251 56.11 23.89 -57.77
#